data_caa2eb48cda4a137634b4172f22b9f61
#
_entry.id   caa2eb48cda4a137634b4172f22b9f61
#
_cell.length_a   1.000
_cell.length_b   1.000
_cell.length_c   1.000
_cell.angle_alpha   90.00
_cell.angle_beta   90.00
_cell.angle_gamma   90.00
#
_symmetry.space_group_name_H-M   'P 1'
#
loop_
_entity.id
_entity.type
_entity.pdbx_description
1 polymer ?
#
loop_
_entity_poly.entity_id
_entity_poly.type
_entity_poly.pdbx_seq_one_letter_code
_entity_poly.pdbx_strand_id
1 'polypeptide(L)'
;MSDVGPGLPPQFFARGMSSFSDFVTQVAPHLRPSAAPGGAEVSAPHGTTIVAVTFTDGVIMAGDRRATVGTIIAQRDIEKVMSADEFSLVGIAGSAGMALELVRLLQVELEHYEKIEGTSLSLDGKANRLSTMIRANLPMAMQGLVAVPLFAGYDLDSGRGRIFSYDVTGGRYEEHDHYSVGSGSLFARGALKKLHHVGMEQAAAVRACVEALWDAADDDAATGGPDLARRIFPVVALVDEHGYRRLDDDEVAAVVEAVVAGRRDRPDGPAASTSRD
;
A
#
# COMPACT_ATOMS: atom_id res chain seq x y z
N MET A 1 -11.60 52.70 -20.00
CA MET A 1 -12.78 51.86 -19.60
C MET A 1 -12.25 50.48 -19.36
N SER A 2 -12.02 50.15 -18.11
CA SER A 2 -11.50 48.85 -17.66
C SER A 2 -12.66 47.84 -17.66
N ASP A 3 -12.52 46.84 -18.52
CA ASP A 3 -13.42 45.69 -18.59
C ASP A 3 -13.27 44.89 -17.29
N VAL A 4 -14.20 45.03 -16.39
CA VAL A 4 -14.32 44.21 -15.19
C VAL A 4 -14.96 42.92 -15.68
N GLY A 5 -14.15 41.82 -15.77
CA GLY A 5 -14.63 40.51 -16.17
C GLY A 5 -15.88 40.08 -15.35
N PRO A 6 -16.73 39.21 -15.90
CA PRO A 6 -17.99 38.85 -15.28
C PRO A 6 -17.74 38.29 -13.86
N GLY A 7 -18.26 39.00 -12.86
CA GLY A 7 -18.23 38.55 -11.47
C GLY A 7 -18.89 37.17 -11.33
N LEU A 8 -18.53 36.41 -10.32
CA LEU A 8 -19.10 35.09 -10.05
C LEU A 8 -20.63 35.19 -9.94
N PRO A 9 -21.38 34.27 -10.57
CA PRO A 9 -22.83 34.25 -10.52
C PRO A 9 -23.37 34.20 -9.08
N PRO A 10 -24.56 34.78 -8.80
CA PRO A 10 -25.13 34.85 -7.46
C PRO A 10 -25.28 33.48 -6.75
N GLN A 11 -25.36 32.39 -7.51
CA GLN A 11 -25.45 31.03 -7.00
C GLN A 11 -24.20 30.59 -6.20
N PHE A 12 -23.05 31.22 -6.47
CA PHE A 12 -21.82 30.98 -5.70
C PHE A 12 -21.89 31.49 -4.26
N PHE A 13 -22.85 32.35 -3.97
CA PHE A 13 -23.03 32.96 -2.64
C PHE A 13 -24.25 32.38 -1.89
N ALA A 14 -24.91 31.36 -2.46
CA ALA A 14 -26.07 30.72 -1.83
C ALA A 14 -25.62 29.93 -0.58
N ARG A 15 -26.23 30.25 0.57
CA ARG A 15 -26.00 29.53 1.82
C ARG A 15 -26.76 28.21 1.79
N GLY A 16 -26.12 27.09 2.09
CA GLY A 16 -26.79 25.83 2.36
C GLY A 16 -26.30 24.59 1.63
N MET A 17 -25.28 24.67 0.77
CA MET A 17 -24.69 23.46 0.15
C MET A 17 -23.48 23.00 0.96
N SER A 18 -23.63 21.85 1.60
CA SER A 18 -22.59 21.22 2.41
C SER A 18 -21.64 20.33 1.60
N SER A 19 -21.92 20.13 0.31
CA SER A 19 -21.16 19.26 -0.59
C SER A 19 -20.73 19.99 -1.85
N PHE A 20 -19.43 19.93 -2.16
CA PHE A 20 -18.89 20.48 -3.41
C PHE A 20 -19.47 19.81 -4.64
N SER A 21 -19.75 18.52 -4.58
CA SER A 21 -20.38 17.78 -5.68
C SER A 21 -21.81 18.23 -5.97
N ASP A 22 -22.58 18.59 -4.93
CA ASP A 22 -23.95 19.14 -5.09
C ASP A 22 -23.90 20.55 -5.67
N PHE A 23 -22.93 21.36 -5.22
CA PHE A 23 -22.67 22.67 -5.78
C PHE A 23 -22.37 22.59 -7.29
N VAL A 24 -21.40 21.73 -7.71
CA VAL A 24 -21.06 21.54 -9.13
C VAL A 24 -22.26 21.02 -9.92
N THR A 25 -23.07 20.14 -9.35
CA THR A 25 -24.28 19.62 -9.99
C THR A 25 -25.29 20.71 -10.32
N GLN A 26 -25.44 21.69 -9.43
CA GLN A 26 -26.41 22.77 -9.60
C GLN A 26 -25.90 23.94 -10.46
N VAL A 27 -24.64 24.30 -10.32
CA VAL A 27 -24.06 25.52 -10.89
C VAL A 27 -23.34 25.27 -12.22
N ALA A 28 -22.70 24.12 -12.36
CA ALA A 28 -21.90 23.78 -13.54
C ALA A 28 -21.97 22.27 -13.85
N PRO A 29 -23.14 21.73 -14.20
CA PRO A 29 -23.33 20.30 -14.43
C PRO A 29 -22.44 19.74 -15.55
N HIS A 30 -22.00 20.58 -16.48
CA HIS A 30 -21.08 20.22 -17.55
C HIS A 30 -19.64 19.97 -17.09
N LEU A 31 -19.27 20.42 -15.88
CA LEU A 31 -17.98 20.14 -15.28
C LEU A 31 -17.97 18.83 -14.47
N ARG A 32 -19.14 18.19 -14.30
CA ARG A 32 -19.15 16.85 -13.72
C ARG A 32 -18.46 15.88 -14.68
N PRO A 33 -17.58 15.02 -14.18
CA PRO A 33 -17.08 13.92 -14.97
C PRO A 33 -18.29 13.12 -15.47
N SER A 34 -18.50 13.10 -16.79
CA SER A 34 -19.53 12.23 -17.35
C SER A 34 -19.05 10.79 -17.15
N ALA A 35 -19.81 10.00 -16.40
CA ALA A 35 -19.71 8.56 -16.56
C ALA A 35 -19.93 8.26 -18.04
N ALA A 36 -18.95 7.69 -18.73
CA ALA A 36 -19.09 7.34 -20.12
C ALA A 36 -20.31 6.43 -20.27
N PRO A 37 -21.30 6.75 -21.13
CA PRO A 37 -22.46 5.92 -21.30
C PRO A 37 -21.99 4.55 -21.80
N GLY A 38 -22.19 3.49 -21.03
CA GLY A 38 -21.90 2.12 -21.44
C GLY A 38 -20.44 1.71 -21.39
N GLY A 39 -19.64 2.29 -20.50
CA GLY A 39 -18.32 1.77 -20.20
C GLY A 39 -18.44 0.34 -19.71
N ALA A 40 -17.95 -0.65 -20.51
CA ALA A 40 -17.75 -1.99 -20.00
C ALA A 40 -16.94 -1.86 -18.69
N GLU A 41 -17.46 -2.47 -17.63
CA GLU A 41 -16.77 -2.53 -16.35
C GLU A 41 -15.41 -3.20 -16.64
N VAL A 42 -14.32 -2.43 -16.61
CA VAL A 42 -12.98 -2.98 -16.84
C VAL A 42 -12.68 -3.81 -15.59
N SER A 43 -12.95 -5.10 -15.68
CA SER A 43 -12.62 -6.05 -14.64
C SER A 43 -11.09 -6.23 -14.64
N ALA A 44 -10.40 -5.37 -13.92
CA ALA A 44 -8.98 -5.54 -13.66
C ALA A 44 -8.79 -6.49 -12.46
N PRO A 45 -7.71 -7.30 -12.44
CA PRO A 45 -7.40 -8.12 -11.26
C PRO A 45 -7.26 -7.22 -10.03
N HIS A 46 -8.10 -7.49 -9.04
CA HIS A 46 -8.06 -6.87 -7.72
C HIS A 46 -7.92 -7.97 -6.68
N GLY A 47 -7.47 -7.63 -5.54
CA GLY A 47 -7.25 -8.54 -4.44
C GLY A 47 -5.80 -8.48 -4.04
N THR A 48 -5.58 -7.96 -2.86
CA THR A 48 -4.22 -7.69 -2.38
C THR A 48 -4.32 -7.39 -0.91
N THR A 49 -3.33 -7.87 -0.15
CA THR A 49 -3.06 -7.33 1.18
C THR A 49 -1.56 -7.11 1.30
N ILE A 50 -1.21 -5.87 1.61
CA ILE A 50 0.16 -5.44 1.92
C ILE A 50 0.18 -4.99 3.36
N VAL A 51 1.21 -5.40 4.09
CA VAL A 51 1.49 -4.92 5.45
C VAL A 51 2.88 -4.29 5.48
N ALA A 52 3.06 -3.26 6.29
CA ALA A 52 4.37 -2.71 6.62
C ALA A 52 4.47 -2.53 8.13
N VAL A 53 5.66 -2.80 8.68
CA VAL A 53 5.95 -2.82 10.11
C VAL A 53 7.33 -2.23 10.34
N THR A 54 7.46 -1.26 11.26
CA THR A 54 8.78 -0.82 11.72
C THR A 54 9.36 -1.81 12.71
N PHE A 55 10.67 -1.97 12.70
CA PHE A 55 11.43 -2.71 13.69
C PHE A 55 12.62 -1.88 14.17
N THR A 56 13.42 -2.37 15.11
CA THR A 56 14.51 -1.62 15.74
C THR A 56 15.40 -0.90 14.73
N ASP A 57 15.80 -1.58 13.66
CA ASP A 57 16.83 -1.10 12.74
C ASP A 57 16.26 -0.63 11.37
N GLY A 58 14.94 -0.68 11.17
CA GLY A 58 14.38 -0.32 9.87
C GLY A 58 12.89 -0.57 9.70
N VAL A 59 12.51 -0.98 8.49
CA VAL A 59 11.12 -1.26 8.12
C VAL A 59 11.02 -2.53 7.27
N ILE A 60 10.00 -3.34 7.54
CA ILE A 60 9.63 -4.53 6.76
C ILE A 60 8.34 -4.27 6.04
N MET A 61 8.23 -4.75 4.81
CA MET A 61 6.99 -4.80 4.05
C MET A 61 6.77 -6.22 3.56
N ALA A 62 5.55 -6.71 3.70
CA ALA A 62 5.16 -8.02 3.19
C ALA A 62 3.84 -7.95 2.42
N GLY A 63 3.68 -8.81 1.44
CA GLY A 63 2.48 -8.87 0.61
C GLY A 63 2.10 -10.31 0.24
N ASP A 64 0.81 -10.57 0.17
CA ASP A 64 0.29 -11.80 -0.39
C ASP A 64 0.56 -11.88 -1.89
N ARG A 65 0.34 -13.05 -2.50
CA ARG A 65 0.67 -13.29 -3.92
C ARG A 65 -0.54 -13.60 -4.80
N ARG A 66 -1.76 -13.51 -4.27
CA ARG A 66 -2.99 -13.80 -5.03
C ARG A 66 -3.49 -12.57 -5.79
N ALA A 67 -3.86 -12.76 -7.04
CA ALA A 67 -4.68 -11.80 -7.79
C ALA A 67 -6.00 -12.47 -8.19
N THR A 68 -7.12 -11.76 -8.00
CA THR A 68 -8.47 -12.25 -8.31
C THR A 68 -9.15 -11.38 -9.36
N VAL A 69 -10.02 -12.01 -10.16
CA VAL A 69 -10.97 -11.32 -11.03
C VAL A 69 -12.36 -11.80 -10.63
N GLY A 70 -13.12 -10.96 -9.97
CA GLY A 70 -14.34 -11.38 -9.31
C GLY A 70 -14.05 -12.49 -8.29
N THR A 71 -14.69 -13.65 -8.45
CA THR A 71 -14.52 -14.82 -7.57
C THR A 71 -13.43 -15.79 -8.04
N ILE A 72 -12.76 -15.51 -9.17
CA ILE A 72 -11.77 -16.42 -9.76
C ILE A 72 -10.36 -15.95 -9.40
N ILE A 73 -9.49 -16.90 -9.03
CA ILE A 73 -8.06 -16.65 -8.86
C ILE A 73 -7.43 -16.54 -10.25
N ALA A 74 -7.02 -15.34 -10.65
CA ALA A 74 -6.37 -15.07 -11.93
C ALA A 74 -4.89 -15.45 -11.91
N GLN A 75 -4.20 -15.13 -10.81
CA GLN A 75 -2.78 -15.48 -10.58
C GLN A 75 -2.56 -15.86 -9.11
N ARG A 76 -1.54 -16.69 -8.84
CA ARG A 76 -1.21 -17.17 -7.50
C ARG A 76 0.15 -16.70 -6.99
N ASP A 77 0.97 -16.12 -7.85
CA ASP A 77 2.39 -15.83 -7.61
C ASP A 77 2.81 -14.42 -8.03
N ILE A 78 1.84 -13.47 -8.09
CA ILE A 78 2.13 -12.08 -8.42
C ILE A 78 2.97 -11.44 -7.31
N GLU A 79 3.95 -10.64 -7.70
CA GLU A 79 4.74 -9.84 -6.77
C GLU A 79 4.12 -8.46 -6.58
N LYS A 80 3.90 -8.10 -5.33
CA LYS A 80 3.22 -6.87 -4.94
C LYS A 80 4.07 -5.96 -4.06
N VAL A 81 5.25 -6.44 -3.65
CA VAL A 81 6.25 -5.69 -2.88
C VAL A 81 7.53 -5.64 -3.68
N MET A 82 8.03 -4.44 -3.92
CA MET A 82 9.20 -4.19 -4.76
C MET A 82 10.07 -3.10 -4.13
N SER A 83 11.38 -3.08 -4.48
CA SER A 83 12.21 -1.92 -4.17
C SER A 83 11.74 -0.72 -4.99
N ALA A 84 11.74 0.46 -4.40
CA ALA A 84 11.65 1.71 -5.16
C ALA A 84 13.07 2.20 -5.52
N ASP A 85 13.98 2.10 -4.59
CA ASP A 85 15.44 2.29 -4.74
C ASP A 85 16.18 1.52 -3.63
N GLU A 86 17.47 1.84 -3.40
CA GLU A 86 18.32 1.19 -2.42
C GLU A 86 17.78 1.27 -0.98
N PHE A 87 17.11 2.38 -0.61
CA PHE A 87 16.64 2.63 0.75
C PHE A 87 15.12 2.76 0.87
N SER A 88 14.36 2.29 -0.13
CA SER A 88 12.91 2.34 -0.06
C SER A 88 12.20 1.20 -0.79
N LEU A 89 11.00 0.91 -0.31
CA LEU A 89 10.10 -0.14 -0.83
C LEU A 89 8.74 0.46 -1.18
N VAL A 90 8.07 -0.20 -2.10
CA VAL A 90 6.68 0.09 -2.43
C VAL A 90 5.88 -1.21 -2.53
N GLY A 91 4.77 -1.24 -1.83
CA GLY A 91 3.74 -2.27 -1.96
C GLY A 91 2.56 -1.72 -2.73
N ILE A 92 1.94 -2.53 -3.56
CA ILE A 92 0.85 -2.11 -4.44
C ILE A 92 -0.44 -2.86 -4.17
N ALA A 93 -1.54 -2.12 -4.04
CA ALA A 93 -2.90 -2.65 -3.98
C ALA A 93 -3.78 -2.00 -5.05
N GLY A 94 -4.80 -2.72 -5.52
CA GLY A 94 -5.71 -2.25 -6.57
C GLY A 94 -5.40 -2.85 -7.95
N SER A 95 -5.60 -2.07 -9.01
CA SER A 95 -5.43 -2.52 -10.41
C SER A 95 -3.97 -2.81 -10.72
N ALA A 96 -3.62 -4.10 -10.81
CA ALA A 96 -2.23 -4.56 -10.85
C ALA A 96 -1.40 -3.92 -11.98
N GLY A 97 -1.95 -3.80 -13.20
CA GLY A 97 -1.24 -3.19 -14.34
C GLY A 97 -0.85 -1.75 -14.09
N MET A 98 -1.81 -0.93 -13.65
CA MET A 98 -1.59 0.48 -13.33
C MET A 98 -0.60 0.66 -12.18
N ALA A 99 -0.72 -0.19 -11.16
CA ALA A 99 0.14 -0.14 -10.00
C ALA A 99 1.59 -0.49 -10.34
N LEU A 100 1.81 -1.51 -11.17
CA LEU A 100 3.15 -1.88 -11.66
C LEU A 100 3.79 -0.78 -12.52
N GLU A 101 2.99 -0.12 -13.38
CA GLU A 101 3.47 0.99 -14.18
C GLU A 101 3.89 2.18 -13.30
N LEU A 102 3.09 2.49 -12.27
CA LEU A 102 3.39 3.52 -11.29
C LEU A 102 4.74 3.26 -10.58
N VAL A 103 4.98 2.02 -10.16
CA VAL A 103 6.23 1.63 -9.50
C VAL A 103 7.43 1.76 -10.45
N ARG A 104 7.31 1.23 -11.67
CA ARG A 104 8.39 1.32 -12.67
C ARG A 104 8.74 2.77 -13.00
N LEU A 105 7.73 3.62 -13.14
CA LEU A 105 7.96 5.03 -13.38
C LEU A 105 8.64 5.70 -12.18
N LEU A 106 8.23 5.38 -10.95
CA LEU A 106 8.88 5.88 -9.74
C LEU A 106 10.36 5.48 -9.71
N GLN A 107 10.68 4.21 -9.96
CA GLN A 107 12.06 3.70 -10.00
C GLN A 107 12.93 4.49 -10.99
N VAL A 108 12.42 4.66 -12.22
CA VAL A 108 13.13 5.41 -13.28
C VAL A 108 13.36 6.86 -12.88
N GLU A 109 12.39 7.51 -12.27
CA GLU A 109 12.50 8.90 -11.86
C GLU A 109 13.46 9.09 -10.68
N LEU A 110 13.48 8.18 -9.71
CA LEU A 110 14.41 8.23 -8.59
C LEU A 110 15.85 8.02 -9.09
N GLU A 111 16.07 7.02 -9.95
CA GLU A 111 17.36 6.76 -10.57
C GLU A 111 17.83 7.95 -11.43
N HIS A 112 16.93 8.55 -12.20
CA HIS A 112 17.23 9.71 -13.04
C HIS A 112 17.63 10.92 -12.19
N TYR A 113 16.89 11.19 -11.11
CA TYR A 113 17.22 12.27 -10.19
C TYR A 113 18.62 12.09 -9.59
N GLU A 114 18.93 10.90 -9.11
CA GLU A 114 20.22 10.58 -8.50
C GLU A 114 21.38 10.77 -9.51
N LYS A 115 21.18 10.34 -10.76
CA LYS A 115 22.19 10.51 -11.81
C LYS A 115 22.46 11.98 -12.19
N ILE A 116 21.44 12.83 -12.13
CA ILE A 116 21.58 14.25 -12.47
C ILE A 116 22.14 15.05 -11.29
N GLU A 117 21.60 14.84 -10.11
CA GLU A 117 21.94 15.64 -8.91
C GLU A 117 23.16 15.08 -8.15
N GLY A 118 23.59 13.85 -8.45
CA GLY A 118 24.69 13.18 -7.77
C GLY A 118 24.36 12.76 -6.31
N THR A 119 23.09 12.83 -5.92
CA THR A 119 22.59 12.44 -4.60
C THR A 119 21.16 11.93 -4.72
N SER A 120 20.77 10.99 -3.86
CA SER A 120 19.40 10.49 -3.84
C SER A 120 18.45 11.50 -3.20
N LEU A 121 17.17 11.45 -3.56
CA LEU A 121 16.12 12.19 -2.87
C LEU A 121 16.02 11.75 -1.40
N SER A 122 15.71 12.70 -0.50
CA SER A 122 15.32 12.36 0.86
C SER A 122 14.09 11.45 0.86
N LEU A 123 13.88 10.68 1.93
CA LEU A 123 12.72 9.78 2.02
C LEU A 123 11.39 10.55 1.88
N ASP A 124 11.29 11.74 2.46
CA ASP A 124 10.14 12.64 2.26
C ASP A 124 9.99 13.08 0.80
N GLY A 125 11.08 13.36 0.12
CA GLY A 125 11.09 13.72 -1.29
C GLY A 125 10.55 12.59 -2.18
N LYS A 126 10.98 11.35 -1.94
CA LYS A 126 10.48 10.14 -2.62
C LYS A 126 9.00 9.94 -2.37
N ALA A 127 8.56 10.03 -1.11
CA ALA A 127 7.16 9.91 -0.72
C ALA A 127 6.28 11.01 -1.34
N ASN A 128 6.77 12.25 -1.43
CA ASN A 128 6.08 13.35 -2.12
C ASN A 128 6.02 13.14 -3.63
N ARG A 129 7.08 12.57 -4.24
CA ARG A 129 7.04 12.25 -5.66
C ARG A 129 5.96 11.24 -5.97
N LEU A 130 5.86 10.17 -5.19
CA LEU A 130 4.80 9.17 -5.34
C LEU A 130 3.40 9.80 -5.17
N SER A 131 3.20 10.68 -4.18
CA SER A 131 1.96 11.45 -4.01
C SER A 131 1.56 12.22 -5.27
N THR A 132 2.53 12.88 -5.93
CA THR A 132 2.30 13.62 -7.18
C THR A 132 1.88 12.69 -8.33
N MET A 133 2.50 11.51 -8.42
CA MET A 133 2.19 10.50 -9.44
C MET A 133 0.79 9.92 -9.25
N ILE A 134 0.39 9.63 -7.99
CA ILE A 134 -0.97 9.17 -7.67
C ILE A 134 -1.99 10.23 -8.09
N ARG A 135 -1.76 11.50 -7.77
CA ARG A 135 -2.64 12.60 -8.14
C ARG A 135 -2.77 12.75 -9.66
N ALA A 136 -1.69 12.55 -10.41
CA ALA A 136 -1.72 12.57 -11.87
C ALA A 136 -2.58 11.43 -12.46
N ASN A 137 -2.69 10.31 -11.75
CA ASN A 137 -3.50 9.16 -12.15
C ASN A 137 -4.98 9.24 -11.71
N LEU A 138 -5.41 10.33 -11.06
CA LEU A 138 -6.79 10.50 -10.61
C LEU A 138 -7.84 10.28 -11.71
N PRO A 139 -7.66 10.74 -12.98
CA PRO A 139 -8.62 10.47 -14.06
C PRO A 139 -8.81 8.98 -14.34
N MET A 140 -7.78 8.16 -14.22
CA MET A 140 -7.85 6.71 -14.39
C MET A 140 -8.52 6.04 -13.17
N ALA A 141 -8.24 6.53 -11.98
CA ALA A 141 -8.87 6.06 -10.74
C ALA A 141 -10.38 6.29 -10.77
N MET A 142 -10.84 7.41 -11.34
CA MET A 142 -12.27 7.69 -11.52
C MET A 142 -12.97 6.75 -12.53
N GLN A 143 -12.21 6.03 -13.34
CA GLN A 143 -12.69 4.97 -14.23
C GLN A 143 -12.60 3.57 -13.61
N GLY A 144 -12.29 3.48 -12.31
CA GLY A 144 -12.16 2.20 -11.59
C GLY A 144 -10.76 1.59 -11.64
N LEU A 145 -9.80 2.22 -12.32
CA LEU A 145 -8.40 1.77 -12.38
C LEU A 145 -7.59 2.40 -11.24
N VAL A 146 -7.90 1.97 -10.03
CA VAL A 146 -7.29 2.51 -8.80
C VAL A 146 -6.02 1.75 -8.44
N ALA A 147 -4.95 2.48 -8.14
CA ALA A 147 -3.76 1.96 -7.48
C ALA A 147 -3.59 2.68 -6.13
N VAL A 148 -3.49 1.92 -5.06
CA VAL A 148 -3.24 2.42 -3.70
C VAL A 148 -1.92 1.84 -3.22
N PRO A 149 -0.80 2.56 -3.35
CA PRO A 149 0.48 2.09 -2.86
C PRO A 149 0.61 2.28 -1.35
N LEU A 150 1.44 1.45 -0.75
CA LEU A 150 2.06 1.65 0.55
C LEU A 150 3.54 1.86 0.30
N PHE A 151 4.11 2.94 0.81
CA PHE A 151 5.52 3.26 0.64
C PHE A 151 6.23 3.21 1.99
N ALA A 152 7.41 2.63 2.02
CA ALA A 152 8.22 2.59 3.23
C ALA A 152 9.70 2.72 2.87
N GLY A 153 10.50 3.16 3.81
CA GLY A 153 11.94 3.26 3.60
C GLY A 153 12.69 3.54 4.87
N TYR A 154 14.00 3.42 4.77
CA TYR A 154 14.92 3.83 5.82
C TYR A 154 15.33 5.28 5.60
N ASP A 155 15.05 6.11 6.57
CA ASP A 155 15.39 7.52 6.54
C ASP A 155 16.82 7.71 7.04
N LEU A 156 17.75 7.96 6.12
CA LEU A 156 19.17 8.12 6.41
C LEU A 156 19.47 9.30 7.34
N ASP A 157 18.61 10.34 7.34
CA ASP A 157 18.80 11.51 8.20
C ASP A 157 18.42 11.23 9.66
N SER A 158 17.34 10.48 9.87
CA SER A 158 16.84 10.15 11.22
C SER A 158 17.28 8.76 11.72
N GLY A 159 17.89 7.94 10.86
CA GLY A 159 18.36 6.60 11.19
C GLY A 159 17.24 5.64 11.58
N ARG A 160 16.08 5.69 10.93
CA ARG A 160 14.92 4.87 11.26
C ARG A 160 14.07 4.50 10.05
N GLY A 161 13.33 3.40 10.17
CA GLY A 161 12.28 3.03 9.23
C GLY A 161 11.05 3.94 9.35
N ARG A 162 10.47 4.33 8.21
CA ARG A 162 9.24 5.14 8.13
C ARG A 162 8.28 4.55 7.12
N ILE A 163 6.98 4.74 7.34
CA ILE A 163 5.89 4.20 6.52
C ILE A 163 4.98 5.34 6.09
N PHE A 164 4.56 5.33 4.82
CA PHE A 164 3.64 6.32 4.25
C PHE A 164 2.50 5.63 3.52
N SER A 165 1.29 5.99 3.88
CA SER A 165 0.07 5.62 3.18
C SER A 165 -0.43 6.75 2.28
N TYR A 166 -1.28 6.42 1.33
CA TYR A 166 -1.83 7.37 0.38
C TYR A 166 -3.32 7.15 0.19
N ASP A 167 -4.03 8.23 -0.08
CA ASP A 167 -5.37 8.15 -0.64
C ASP A 167 -5.36 8.30 -2.18
N VAL A 168 -6.47 8.05 -2.80
CA VAL A 168 -6.61 8.09 -4.27
C VAL A 168 -6.44 9.50 -4.87
N THR A 169 -6.47 10.53 -4.06
CA THR A 169 -6.26 11.93 -4.48
C THR A 169 -4.81 12.37 -4.37
N GLY A 170 -3.94 11.49 -3.90
CA GLY A 170 -2.54 11.76 -3.65
C GLY A 170 -2.26 12.38 -2.28
N GLY A 171 -3.21 12.33 -1.33
CA GLY A 171 -2.93 12.65 0.07
C GLY A 171 -1.90 11.67 0.62
N ARG A 172 -0.85 12.17 1.26
CA ARG A 172 0.23 11.39 1.88
C ARG A 172 0.14 11.49 3.39
N TYR A 173 0.18 10.34 4.05
CA TYR A 173 0.10 10.25 5.51
C TYR A 173 1.27 9.42 6.02
N GLU A 174 2.02 9.94 6.99
CA GLU A 174 3.02 9.16 7.71
C GLU A 174 2.31 8.31 8.75
N GLU A 175 2.53 7.01 8.66
CA GLU A 175 1.99 6.04 9.59
C GLU A 175 3.04 5.73 10.66
N HIS A 176 2.56 5.61 11.88
CA HIS A 176 3.44 5.18 12.97
C HIS A 176 3.71 3.67 12.82
N ASP A 177 4.36 3.07 13.60
CA ASP A 177 4.71 1.66 13.82
C ASP A 177 4.32 0.61 12.76
N HIS A 178 3.08 0.61 12.24
CA HIS A 178 2.61 -0.35 11.25
C HIS A 178 1.42 0.17 10.43
N TYR A 179 1.25 -0.37 9.22
CA TYR A 179 0.09 -0.11 8.40
C TYR A 179 -0.22 -1.25 7.43
N SER A 180 -1.40 -1.23 6.83
CA SER A 180 -1.81 -2.19 5.80
C SER A 180 -2.75 -1.54 4.78
N VAL A 181 -2.63 -1.95 3.53
CA VAL A 181 -3.50 -1.55 2.42
C VAL A 181 -4.01 -2.78 1.67
N GLY A 182 -5.13 -2.61 0.98
CA GLY A 182 -5.76 -3.67 0.20
C GLY A 182 -7.01 -4.25 0.86
N SER A 183 -7.61 -5.28 0.24
CA SER A 183 -8.90 -5.84 0.63
C SER A 183 -8.90 -6.44 2.04
N GLY A 184 -7.86 -7.18 2.40
CA GLY A 184 -7.69 -7.78 3.73
C GLY A 184 -7.07 -6.86 4.78
N SER A 185 -6.85 -5.57 4.46
CA SER A 185 -6.12 -4.64 5.34
C SER A 185 -6.74 -4.45 6.71
N LEU A 186 -8.06 -4.53 6.84
CA LEU A 186 -8.74 -4.39 8.13
C LEU A 186 -8.36 -5.53 9.09
N PHE A 187 -8.31 -6.75 8.58
CA PHE A 187 -7.94 -7.94 9.35
C PHE A 187 -6.44 -7.91 9.70
N ALA A 188 -5.60 -7.63 8.71
CA ALA A 188 -4.15 -7.48 8.93
C ALA A 188 -3.82 -6.40 9.96
N ARG A 189 -4.47 -5.24 9.92
CA ARG A 189 -4.29 -4.18 10.94
C ARG A 189 -4.79 -4.62 12.32
N GLY A 190 -5.87 -5.39 12.37
CA GLY A 190 -6.39 -5.98 13.60
C GLY A 190 -5.39 -6.92 14.26
N ALA A 191 -4.69 -7.74 13.47
CA ALA A 191 -3.62 -8.62 13.92
C ALA A 191 -2.38 -7.82 14.35
N LEU A 192 -1.87 -6.92 13.50
CA LEU A 192 -0.69 -6.11 13.79
C LEU A 192 -0.84 -5.28 15.08
N LYS A 193 -2.03 -4.77 15.35
CA LYS A 193 -2.34 -4.04 16.59
C LYS A 193 -2.06 -4.85 17.87
N LYS A 194 -2.07 -6.19 17.78
CA LYS A 194 -1.80 -7.10 18.90
C LYS A 194 -0.39 -7.68 18.86
N LEU A 195 0.20 -7.79 17.67
CA LEU A 195 1.48 -8.46 17.45
C LEU A 195 2.66 -7.49 17.47
N HIS A 196 2.44 -6.25 17.03
CA HIS A 196 3.51 -5.24 16.98
C HIS A 196 3.73 -4.58 18.34
N HIS A 197 5.00 -4.29 18.61
CA HIS A 197 5.43 -3.40 19.71
C HIS A 197 6.66 -2.60 19.27
N VAL A 198 6.84 -1.42 19.84
CA VAL A 198 8.01 -0.57 19.58
C VAL A 198 9.30 -1.27 20.02
N GLY A 199 10.35 -1.17 19.22
CA GLY A 199 11.62 -1.85 19.46
C GLY A 199 11.62 -3.35 19.17
N MET A 200 10.68 -3.81 18.35
CA MET A 200 10.61 -5.19 17.90
C MET A 200 11.84 -5.57 17.07
N GLU A 201 12.39 -6.76 17.33
CA GLU A 201 13.49 -7.33 16.56
C GLU A 201 13.02 -7.78 15.16
N GLN A 202 13.94 -7.79 14.18
CA GLN A 202 13.64 -8.15 12.80
C GLN A 202 12.87 -9.47 12.66
N ALA A 203 13.32 -10.54 13.32
CA ALA A 203 12.70 -11.86 13.22
C ALA A 203 11.24 -11.86 13.74
N ALA A 204 10.99 -11.14 14.82
CA ALA A 204 9.64 -10.98 15.37
C ALA A 204 8.75 -10.15 14.44
N ALA A 205 9.29 -9.09 13.82
CA ALA A 205 8.58 -8.25 12.88
C ALA A 205 8.22 -9.00 11.58
N VAL A 206 9.14 -9.83 11.05
CA VAL A 206 8.85 -10.73 9.92
C VAL A 206 7.71 -11.68 10.28
N ARG A 207 7.78 -12.31 11.45
CA ARG A 207 6.73 -13.20 11.93
C ARG A 207 5.38 -12.47 12.05
N ALA A 208 5.36 -11.28 12.64
CA ALA A 208 4.14 -10.47 12.77
C ALA A 208 3.51 -10.14 11.40
N CYS A 209 4.33 -9.82 10.39
CA CYS A 209 3.85 -9.63 9.02
C CYS A 209 3.21 -10.91 8.45
N VAL A 210 3.85 -12.06 8.61
CA VAL A 210 3.32 -13.35 8.10
C VAL A 210 2.03 -13.73 8.81
N GLU A 211 1.94 -13.55 10.13
CA GLU A 211 0.72 -13.80 10.91
C GLU A 211 -0.42 -12.85 10.51
N ALA A 212 -0.12 -11.57 10.29
CA ALA A 212 -1.11 -10.60 9.83
C ALA A 212 -1.66 -10.92 8.43
N LEU A 213 -0.81 -11.41 7.52
CA LEU A 213 -1.25 -11.87 6.20
C LEU A 213 -2.03 -13.19 6.28
N TRP A 214 -1.72 -14.06 7.23
CA TRP A 214 -2.50 -15.25 7.53
C TRP A 214 -3.93 -14.88 7.95
N ASP A 215 -4.08 -14.03 8.97
CA ASP A 215 -5.38 -13.58 9.46
C ASP A 215 -6.18 -12.86 8.36
N ALA A 216 -5.49 -12.07 7.52
CA ALA A 216 -6.14 -11.45 6.37
C ALA A 216 -6.62 -12.47 5.34
N ALA A 217 -5.89 -13.56 5.11
CA ALA A 217 -6.28 -14.59 4.15
C ALA A 217 -7.39 -15.53 4.67
N ASP A 218 -7.56 -15.62 5.98
CA ASP A 218 -8.64 -16.39 6.62
C ASP A 218 -10.00 -15.73 6.41
N ASP A 219 -10.04 -14.39 6.47
CA ASP A 219 -11.28 -13.61 6.42
C ASP A 219 -11.52 -12.91 5.06
N ASP A 220 -10.51 -12.73 4.21
CA ASP A 220 -10.62 -12.08 2.90
C ASP A 220 -10.31 -13.06 1.76
N ALA A 221 -11.32 -13.48 1.01
CA ALA A 221 -11.18 -14.39 -0.13
C ALA A 221 -10.23 -13.87 -1.23
N ALA A 222 -10.01 -12.57 -1.32
CA ALA A 222 -9.13 -11.95 -2.30
C ALA A 222 -7.66 -11.94 -1.86
N THR A 223 -7.38 -12.15 -0.57
CA THR A 223 -6.03 -12.31 -0.02
C THR A 223 -5.58 -13.76 -0.12
N GLY A 224 -4.37 -13.99 -0.62
CA GLY A 224 -3.77 -15.33 -0.72
C GLY A 224 -3.04 -15.73 0.55
N GLY A 225 -3.51 -16.79 1.21
CA GLY A 225 -2.72 -17.46 2.24
C GLY A 225 -1.52 -18.22 1.66
N PRO A 226 -0.57 -18.64 2.52
CA PRO A 226 0.56 -19.44 2.09
C PRO A 226 0.13 -20.78 1.44
N ASP A 227 0.65 -21.10 0.28
CA ASP A 227 0.43 -22.38 -0.40
C ASP A 227 1.64 -23.31 -0.19
N LEU A 228 1.55 -24.15 0.82
CA LEU A 228 2.61 -25.09 1.17
C LEU A 228 2.84 -26.14 0.07
N ALA A 229 1.78 -26.50 -0.68
CA ALA A 229 1.89 -27.52 -1.73
C ALA A 229 2.65 -27.01 -2.96
N ARG A 230 2.45 -25.72 -3.32
CA ARG A 230 3.14 -25.07 -4.45
C ARG A 230 4.36 -24.27 -4.02
N ARG A 231 4.65 -24.20 -2.72
CA ARG A 231 5.70 -23.37 -2.13
C ARG A 231 5.56 -21.88 -2.54
N ILE A 232 4.33 -21.37 -2.51
CA ILE A 232 4.06 -19.94 -2.75
C ILE A 232 3.86 -19.26 -1.40
N PHE A 233 4.85 -18.46 -1.01
CA PHE A 233 4.88 -17.74 0.26
C PHE A 233 4.72 -16.23 0.03
N PRO A 234 4.33 -15.45 1.04
CA PRO A 234 4.33 -14.00 0.94
C PRO A 234 5.69 -13.46 0.48
N VAL A 235 5.70 -12.42 -0.32
CA VAL A 235 6.93 -11.65 -0.54
C VAL A 235 7.19 -10.83 0.71
N VAL A 236 8.37 -10.98 1.29
CA VAL A 236 8.83 -10.20 2.45
C VAL A 236 10.12 -9.49 2.07
N ALA A 237 10.16 -8.19 2.27
CA ALA A 237 11.35 -7.39 2.04
C ALA A 237 11.54 -6.37 3.18
N LEU A 238 12.77 -6.00 3.43
CA LEU A 238 13.12 -5.01 4.44
C LEU A 238 14.09 -3.97 3.89
N VAL A 239 14.14 -2.85 4.58
CA VAL A 239 15.15 -1.82 4.38
C VAL A 239 15.65 -1.35 5.75
N ASP A 240 16.95 -1.32 5.89
CA ASP A 240 17.70 -0.83 7.04
C ASP A 240 18.87 0.07 6.61
N GLU A 241 19.84 0.32 7.48
CA GLU A 241 21.03 1.10 7.15
C GLU A 241 21.90 0.49 6.05
N HIS A 242 21.75 -0.81 5.77
CA HIS A 242 22.48 -1.54 4.73
C HIS A 242 21.72 -1.58 3.39
N GLY A 243 20.52 -0.99 3.33
CA GLY A 243 19.70 -0.91 2.15
C GLY A 243 18.62 -1.99 2.04
N TYR A 244 18.11 -2.14 0.83
CA TYR A 244 17.04 -3.08 0.50
C TYR A 244 17.51 -4.52 0.52
N ARG A 245 16.77 -5.39 1.20
CA ARG A 245 16.92 -6.84 1.15
C ARG A 245 15.57 -7.53 1.04
N ARG A 246 15.39 -8.35 0.03
CA ARG A 246 14.29 -9.32 -0.05
C ARG A 246 14.72 -10.60 0.67
N LEU A 247 13.87 -11.14 1.53
CA LEU A 247 14.06 -12.45 2.12
C LEU A 247 13.88 -13.51 1.02
N ASP A 248 14.74 -14.53 1.04
CA ASP A 248 14.57 -15.64 0.12
C ASP A 248 13.39 -16.54 0.53
N ASP A 249 12.94 -17.37 -0.42
CA ASP A 249 11.76 -18.21 -0.21
C ASP A 249 11.96 -19.25 0.91
N ASP A 250 13.19 -19.68 1.20
CA ASP A 250 13.48 -20.63 2.27
C ASP A 250 13.45 -19.94 3.65
N GLU A 251 13.96 -18.69 3.77
CA GLU A 251 13.82 -17.88 4.97
C GLU A 251 12.33 -17.68 5.32
N VAL A 252 11.51 -17.29 4.33
CA VAL A 252 10.07 -17.07 4.52
C VAL A 252 9.34 -18.36 4.80
N ALA A 253 9.70 -19.48 4.13
CA ALA A 253 9.12 -20.79 4.35
C ALA A 253 9.23 -21.23 5.82
N ALA A 254 10.41 -21.06 6.42
CA ALA A 254 10.63 -21.43 7.82
C ALA A 254 9.70 -20.66 8.78
N VAL A 255 9.48 -19.36 8.53
CA VAL A 255 8.54 -18.55 9.32
C VAL A 255 7.10 -19.00 9.09
N VAL A 256 6.70 -19.24 7.84
CA VAL A 256 5.36 -19.71 7.48
C VAL A 256 5.06 -21.06 8.13
N GLU A 257 5.99 -22.01 8.07
CA GLU A 257 5.81 -23.34 8.68
C GLU A 257 5.62 -23.23 10.20
N ALA A 258 6.37 -22.35 10.87
CA ALA A 258 6.21 -22.09 12.29
C ALA A 258 4.84 -21.45 12.62
N VAL A 259 4.36 -20.52 11.78
CA VAL A 259 3.03 -19.91 11.93
C VAL A 259 1.95 -20.97 11.73
N VAL A 260 2.02 -21.76 10.64
CA VAL A 260 1.05 -22.84 10.35
C VAL A 260 1.01 -23.87 11.48
N ALA A 261 2.16 -24.27 12.01
CA ALA A 261 2.21 -25.18 13.18
C ALA A 261 1.47 -24.61 14.38
N GLY A 262 1.73 -23.34 14.72
CA GLY A 262 1.01 -22.65 15.81
C GLY A 262 -0.49 -22.54 15.57
N ARG A 263 -0.92 -22.32 14.31
CA ARG A 263 -2.34 -22.22 13.95
C ARG A 263 -3.07 -23.58 13.96
N ARG A 264 -2.37 -24.71 13.81
CA ARG A 264 -2.96 -26.04 14.02
C ARG A 264 -3.36 -26.27 15.48
N ASP A 265 -2.57 -25.77 16.42
CA ASP A 265 -2.86 -25.87 17.84
C ASP A 265 -3.87 -24.80 18.29
N ARG A 266 -3.79 -23.61 17.71
CA ARG A 266 -4.66 -22.46 18.01
C ARG A 266 -5.02 -21.70 16.71
N PRO A 267 -6.14 -22.04 16.08
CA PRO A 267 -6.56 -21.46 14.80
C PRO A 267 -6.70 -19.93 14.83
N ASP A 268 -7.24 -19.38 15.91
CA ASP A 268 -7.54 -17.93 16.05
C ASP A 268 -6.31 -17.08 16.43
N GLY A 269 -5.11 -17.66 16.37
CA GLY A 269 -3.87 -16.93 16.58
C GLY A 269 -3.17 -17.14 17.92
N PRO A 270 -1.97 -16.56 18.09
CA PRO A 270 -1.21 -16.71 19.31
C PRO A 270 -1.93 -16.09 20.51
N ALA A 271 -1.66 -16.60 21.71
CA ALA A 271 -2.11 -15.94 22.93
C ALA A 271 -1.52 -14.52 22.98
N ALA A 272 -2.32 -13.54 23.36
CA ALA A 272 -1.78 -12.23 23.67
C ALA A 272 -0.72 -12.37 24.76
N SER A 273 0.45 -11.74 24.54
CA SER A 273 1.47 -11.68 25.60
C SER A 273 0.89 -10.95 26.79
N THR A 274 0.79 -11.64 27.93
CA THR A 274 0.31 -11.05 29.19
C THR A 274 1.48 -10.55 30.06
N SER A 275 2.72 -10.74 29.62
CA SER A 275 3.89 -10.21 30.31
C SER A 275 4.02 -8.72 30.02
N ARG A 276 3.61 -7.91 30.99
CA ARG A 276 4.18 -6.58 31.21
C ARG A 276 5.42 -6.84 32.08
N ASP A 277 6.56 -6.99 31.48
CA ASP A 277 7.83 -6.85 32.17
C ASP A 277 8.47 -5.50 31.85
#